data_44c26f7803751dc0747c21a1d31aa588
#
_entry.id   44c26f7803751dc0747c21a1d31aa588
#
_cell.length_a   1.000
_cell.length_b   1.000
_cell.length_c   1.000
_cell.angle_alpha   90.00
_cell.angle_beta   90.00
_cell.angle_gamma   90.00
#
_symmetry.space_group_name_H-M   'P 1'
#
loop_
_entity.id
_entity.type
_entity.pdbx_description
1 polymer ?
#
loop_
_entity_poly.entity_id
_entity_poly.type
_entity_poly.pdbx_seq_one_letter_code
_entity_poly.pdbx_strand_id
1 'polypeptide(L)'
;MGSHGPRYYKRFPEKFAKFKPYCNNDTPQNCSQDELNNAYDNTIVYTDYFLAKLIDILKEKKEYNTFMFYASDHGESLGENGIYLHGLPKKIAPKEQTDFAMVLWLSDQIIKNQNINSSKIKSMANKQLNHDYLPHTLLNLFKVQSSVYKKDFSLIN
;
A
#
# COMPACT_ATOMS: atom_id res chain seq x y z
N MET A 1 0.83 7.34 9.88
CA MET A 1 0.73 6.01 10.49
C MET A 1 -0.43 5.19 9.89
N GLY A 2 -0.96 5.58 8.75
CA GLY A 2 -1.89 4.80 7.94
C GLY A 2 -2.98 4.06 8.72
N SER A 3 -3.23 2.82 8.32
CA SER A 3 -4.28 1.95 8.89
C SER A 3 -3.86 1.17 10.12
N HIS A 4 -2.82 1.59 10.83
CA HIS A 4 -2.29 0.90 12.01
C HIS A 4 -3.27 0.89 13.20
N GLY A 5 -3.58 -0.33 13.71
CA GLY A 5 -4.41 -0.52 14.91
C GLY A 5 -3.76 -0.06 16.24
N PRO A 6 -4.45 -0.28 17.36
CA PRO A 6 -5.84 -0.76 17.47
C PRO A 6 -6.91 0.31 17.26
N ARG A 7 -6.55 1.58 17.21
CA ARG A 7 -7.47 2.73 17.22
C ARG A 7 -7.80 3.20 15.81
N TYR A 8 -8.34 2.32 14.97
CA TYR A 8 -8.64 2.62 13.57
C TYR A 8 -9.51 3.86 13.41
N TYR A 9 -10.52 4.05 14.27
CA TYR A 9 -11.43 5.19 14.24
C TYR A 9 -10.75 6.57 14.41
N LYS A 10 -9.52 6.60 14.94
CA LYS A 10 -8.69 7.81 15.06
C LYS A 10 -7.78 8.04 13.85
N ARG A 11 -7.82 7.17 12.84
CA ARG A 11 -6.92 7.22 11.69
C ARG A 11 -7.51 7.90 10.45
N PHE A 12 -8.77 8.30 10.51
CA PHE A 12 -9.44 9.03 9.44
C PHE A 12 -10.31 10.16 10.02
N PRO A 13 -10.42 11.32 9.31
CA PRO A 13 -11.41 12.35 9.63
C PRO A 13 -12.83 11.86 9.35
N GLU A 14 -13.84 12.33 10.10
CA GLU A 14 -15.24 11.89 9.99
C GLU A 14 -15.80 11.97 8.56
N LYS A 15 -15.39 12.93 7.76
CA LYS A 15 -15.82 13.04 6.35
C LYS A 15 -15.42 11.82 5.47
N PHE A 16 -14.50 10.97 5.94
CA PHE A 16 -14.08 9.72 5.30
C PHE A 16 -14.73 8.49 5.92
N ALA A 17 -15.61 8.65 6.92
CA ALA A 17 -16.39 7.56 7.51
C ALA A 17 -17.53 7.15 6.57
N LYS A 18 -17.18 6.46 5.49
CA LYS A 18 -18.14 5.95 4.48
C LYS A 18 -18.85 4.70 4.94
N PHE A 19 -18.18 3.85 5.69
CA PHE A 19 -18.70 2.57 6.19
C PHE A 19 -19.17 2.73 7.63
N LYS A 20 -20.46 2.45 7.89
CA LYS A 20 -21.11 2.64 9.20
C LYS A 20 -22.08 1.51 9.50
N PRO A 21 -22.29 1.15 10.78
CA PRO A 21 -21.54 1.65 11.96
C PRO A 21 -20.08 1.20 11.91
N TYR A 22 -19.18 1.91 12.58
CA TYR A 22 -17.78 1.51 12.69
C TYR A 22 -17.33 1.43 14.16
N CYS A 23 -16.36 0.57 14.44
CA CYS A 23 -15.77 0.40 15.75
C CYS A 23 -15.16 1.72 16.25
N ASN A 24 -15.70 2.23 17.35
CA ASN A 24 -15.21 3.42 18.05
C ASN A 24 -14.72 3.04 19.46
N ASN A 25 -13.87 2.03 19.54
CA ASN A 25 -13.33 1.50 20.78
C ASN A 25 -11.81 1.28 20.65
N ASP A 26 -11.08 1.54 21.74
CA ASP A 26 -9.62 1.32 21.79
C ASP A 26 -9.26 -0.17 21.82
N THR A 27 -10.22 -1.04 22.17
CA THR A 27 -10.09 -2.49 22.21
C THR A 27 -10.92 -3.11 21.09
N PRO A 28 -10.31 -3.51 19.96
CA PRO A 28 -11.02 -4.05 18.79
C PRO A 28 -11.95 -5.22 19.10
N GLN A 29 -11.58 -6.06 20.07
CA GLN A 29 -12.34 -7.24 20.50
C GLN A 29 -13.71 -6.91 21.09
N ASN A 30 -13.95 -5.64 21.47
CA ASN A 30 -15.24 -5.20 22.04
C ASN A 30 -16.24 -4.74 20.95
N CYS A 31 -15.83 -4.77 19.69
CA CYS A 31 -16.69 -4.43 18.56
C CYS A 31 -17.13 -5.68 17.81
N SER A 32 -18.24 -5.60 17.08
CA SER A 32 -18.58 -6.63 16.12
C SER A 32 -17.56 -6.67 14.97
N GLN A 33 -17.48 -7.80 14.27
CA GLN A 33 -16.58 -7.96 13.13
C GLN A 33 -16.86 -6.91 12.03
N ASP A 34 -18.15 -6.65 11.75
CA ASP A 34 -18.56 -5.68 10.74
C ASP A 34 -18.14 -4.26 11.12
N GLU A 35 -18.33 -3.87 12.39
CA GLU A 35 -17.89 -2.55 12.87
C GLU A 35 -16.38 -2.40 12.79
N LEU A 36 -15.62 -3.45 13.11
CA LEU A 36 -14.17 -3.43 13.04
C LEU A 36 -13.69 -3.32 11.59
N ASN A 37 -14.27 -4.11 10.69
CA ASN A 37 -14.00 -4.04 9.26
C ASN A 37 -14.31 -2.63 8.72
N ASN A 38 -15.49 -2.08 9.05
CA ASN A 38 -15.88 -0.73 8.65
C ASN A 38 -14.89 0.34 9.14
N ALA A 39 -14.40 0.21 10.38
CA ALA A 39 -13.39 1.13 10.92
C ALA A 39 -12.09 1.06 10.12
N TYR A 40 -11.62 -0.15 9.81
CA TYR A 40 -10.42 -0.37 9.01
C TYR A 40 -10.60 0.14 7.58
N ASP A 41 -11.71 -0.19 6.92
CA ASP A 41 -12.01 0.22 5.54
C ASP A 41 -12.07 1.75 5.40
N ASN A 42 -12.60 2.46 6.40
CA ASN A 42 -12.56 3.92 6.43
C ASN A 42 -11.12 4.47 6.46
N THR A 43 -10.17 3.77 7.09
CA THR A 43 -8.74 4.14 7.03
C THR A 43 -8.17 3.95 5.62
N ILE A 44 -8.60 2.91 4.90
CA ILE A 44 -8.21 2.66 3.51
C ILE A 44 -8.76 3.75 2.59
N VAL A 45 -10.04 4.13 2.75
CA VAL A 45 -10.63 5.28 2.02
C VAL A 45 -9.81 6.55 2.20
N TYR A 46 -9.34 6.81 3.42
CA TYR A 46 -8.53 8.00 3.71
C TYR A 46 -7.13 7.89 3.11
N THR A 47 -6.53 6.70 3.16
CA THR A 47 -5.22 6.43 2.54
C THR A 47 -5.29 6.62 1.01
N ASP A 48 -6.33 6.08 0.36
CA ASP A 48 -6.57 6.26 -1.07
C ASP A 48 -6.67 7.74 -1.45
N TYR A 49 -7.48 8.52 -0.70
CA TYR A 49 -7.58 9.96 -0.89
C TYR A 49 -6.21 10.66 -0.78
N PHE A 50 -5.39 10.28 0.21
CA PHE A 50 -4.07 10.86 0.42
C PHE A 50 -3.14 10.56 -0.76
N LEU A 51 -3.10 9.31 -1.21
CA LEU A 51 -2.28 8.90 -2.36
C LEU A 51 -2.73 9.58 -3.65
N ALA A 52 -4.05 9.70 -3.87
CA ALA A 52 -4.60 10.40 -5.01
C ALA A 52 -4.18 11.88 -5.02
N LYS A 53 -4.22 12.57 -3.87
CA LYS A 53 -3.75 13.96 -3.75
C LYS A 53 -2.25 14.11 -4.02
N LEU A 54 -1.44 13.16 -3.56
CA LEU A 54 -0.01 13.14 -3.87
C LEU A 54 0.23 12.99 -5.37
N ILE A 55 -0.51 12.08 -6.02
CA ILE A 55 -0.44 11.89 -7.48
C ILE A 55 -0.84 13.18 -8.21
N ASP A 56 -1.89 13.88 -7.77
CA ASP A 56 -2.31 15.15 -8.38
C ASP A 56 -1.19 16.20 -8.32
N ILE A 57 -0.51 16.33 -7.17
CA ILE A 57 0.66 17.22 -7.02
C ILE A 57 1.80 16.82 -7.97
N LEU A 58 2.08 15.52 -8.08
CA LEU A 58 3.14 15.02 -8.97
C LEU A 58 2.83 15.23 -10.45
N LYS A 59 1.55 15.15 -10.86
CA LYS A 59 1.10 15.43 -12.23
C LYS A 59 1.35 16.88 -12.65
N GLU A 60 1.34 17.82 -11.71
CA GLU A 60 1.62 19.24 -11.97
C GLU A 60 3.11 19.50 -12.28
N LYS A 61 4.01 18.59 -11.90
CA LYS A 61 5.45 18.69 -12.09
C LYS A 61 5.89 18.20 -13.47
N LYS A 62 5.36 18.82 -14.53
CA LYS A 62 5.53 18.39 -15.93
C LYS A 62 6.97 18.43 -16.43
N GLU A 63 7.84 19.23 -15.82
CA GLU A 63 9.27 19.34 -16.12
C GLU A 63 10.12 18.18 -15.56
N TYR A 64 9.53 17.34 -14.69
CA TYR A 64 10.24 16.24 -14.04
C TYR A 64 9.68 14.87 -14.44
N ASN A 65 10.55 13.87 -14.40
CA ASN A 65 10.17 12.46 -14.46
C ASN A 65 9.67 12.03 -13.07
N THR A 66 8.37 12.21 -12.80
CA THR A 66 7.80 11.93 -11.49
C THR A 66 7.23 10.52 -11.38
N PHE A 67 7.32 9.95 -10.19
CA PHE A 67 6.66 8.71 -9.85
C PHE A 67 6.28 8.69 -8.36
N MET A 68 5.36 7.83 -8.01
CA MET A 68 5.02 7.48 -6.63
C MET A 68 5.08 5.97 -6.49
N PHE A 69 5.81 5.48 -5.48
CA PHE A 69 5.80 4.08 -5.10
C PHE A 69 5.40 3.99 -3.63
N TYR A 70 4.19 3.50 -3.41
CA TYR A 70 3.66 3.20 -2.08
C TYR A 70 3.75 1.69 -1.84
N ALA A 71 4.19 1.29 -0.67
CA ALA A 71 4.09 -0.07 -0.18
C ALA A 71 3.79 -0.01 1.33
N SER A 72 2.82 -0.80 1.79
CA SER A 72 2.66 -1.03 3.21
C SER A 72 3.80 -1.92 3.71
N ASP A 73 4.25 -1.73 4.93
CA ASP A 73 5.28 -2.55 5.56
C ASP A 73 4.76 -3.94 5.94
N HIS A 74 3.47 -4.06 6.29
CA HIS A 74 2.78 -5.30 6.60
C HIS A 74 1.28 -5.15 6.41
N GLY A 75 0.56 -6.26 6.55
CA GLY A 75 -0.89 -6.28 6.66
C GLY A 75 -1.36 -6.22 8.11
N GLU A 76 -2.66 -6.43 8.35
CA GLU A 76 -3.27 -6.29 9.67
C GLU A 76 -4.38 -7.34 9.86
N SER A 77 -4.35 -8.08 10.97
CA SER A 77 -5.41 -9.00 11.37
C SER A 77 -6.53 -8.25 12.10
N LEU A 78 -7.76 -8.49 11.68
CA LEU A 78 -8.96 -7.85 12.23
C LEU A 78 -9.84 -8.81 13.05
N GLY A 79 -9.28 -9.91 13.55
CA GLY A 79 -10.00 -10.90 14.36
C GLY A 79 -10.11 -12.27 13.72
N GLU A 80 -9.50 -12.51 12.56
CA GLU A 80 -9.44 -13.80 11.90
C GLU A 80 -8.83 -14.85 12.86
N ASN A 81 -9.55 -15.93 13.11
CA ASN A 81 -9.17 -16.95 14.07
C ASN A 81 -8.88 -16.44 15.49
N GLY A 82 -9.49 -15.31 15.89
CA GLY A 82 -9.26 -14.65 17.18
C GLY A 82 -7.93 -13.87 17.25
N ILE A 83 -7.26 -13.68 16.10
CA ILE A 83 -5.99 -12.95 16.00
C ILE A 83 -6.29 -11.51 15.59
N TYR A 84 -5.72 -10.56 16.30
CA TYR A 84 -5.87 -9.12 16.06
C TYR A 84 -4.51 -8.47 15.89
N LEU A 85 -4.48 -7.35 15.15
CA LEU A 85 -3.27 -6.55 14.92
C LEU A 85 -2.21 -7.32 14.11
N HIS A 86 -0.95 -7.09 14.41
CA HIS A 86 0.21 -7.69 13.73
C HIS A 86 1.31 -8.02 14.73
N GLY A 87 2.41 -8.60 14.25
CA GLY A 87 3.61 -8.88 15.05
C GLY A 87 3.86 -10.36 15.35
N LEU A 88 3.05 -11.26 14.78
CA LEU A 88 3.37 -12.68 14.85
C LEU A 88 4.61 -13.01 14.00
N PRO A 89 5.45 -13.96 14.44
CA PRO A 89 6.55 -14.45 13.62
C PRO A 89 6.06 -14.91 12.25
N LYS A 90 6.74 -14.55 11.17
CA LYS A 90 6.34 -14.80 9.78
C LYS A 90 5.91 -16.25 9.49
N LYS A 91 6.50 -17.23 10.21
CA LYS A 91 6.18 -18.66 10.01
C LYS A 91 4.78 -19.07 10.48
N ILE A 92 4.18 -18.28 11.39
CA ILE A 92 2.86 -18.57 11.99
C ILE A 92 1.88 -17.41 11.81
N ALA A 93 2.34 -16.30 11.25
CA ALA A 93 1.50 -15.15 10.95
C ALA A 93 0.48 -15.53 9.88
N PRO A 94 -0.81 -15.17 10.06
CA PRO A 94 -1.83 -15.35 9.05
C PRO A 94 -1.54 -14.44 7.85
N LYS A 95 -2.12 -14.76 6.69
CA LYS A 95 -1.93 -13.98 5.44
C LYS A 95 -2.33 -12.52 5.61
N GLU A 96 -3.32 -12.24 6.42
CA GLU A 96 -3.81 -10.90 6.74
C GLU A 96 -2.71 -10.00 7.32
N GLN A 97 -1.70 -10.58 7.99
CA GLN A 97 -0.53 -9.83 8.50
C GLN A 97 0.63 -9.79 7.49
N THR A 98 0.67 -10.70 6.54
CA THR A 98 1.79 -10.83 5.59
C THR A 98 1.48 -10.28 4.20
N ASP A 99 0.21 -10.24 3.82
CA ASP A 99 -0.24 -9.62 2.59
C ASP A 99 -0.31 -8.09 2.77
N PHE A 100 0.21 -7.36 1.79
CA PHE A 100 0.29 -5.91 1.88
C PHE A 100 -0.03 -5.25 0.53
N ALA A 101 -0.48 -4.01 0.59
CA ALA A 101 -0.78 -3.23 -0.59
C ALA A 101 0.50 -2.60 -1.18
N MET A 102 0.60 -2.63 -2.51
CA MET A 102 1.65 -1.97 -3.27
C MET A 102 1.04 -1.18 -4.43
N VAL A 103 1.39 0.09 -4.57
CA VAL A 103 0.90 0.97 -5.63
C VAL A 103 2.08 1.66 -6.31
N LEU A 104 2.23 1.46 -7.61
CA LEU A 104 3.19 2.17 -8.43
C LEU A 104 2.44 3.08 -9.42
N TRP A 105 2.65 4.38 -9.32
CA TRP A 105 2.20 5.37 -10.29
C TRP A 105 3.42 6.00 -10.97
N LEU A 106 3.36 6.16 -12.29
CA LEU A 106 4.40 6.74 -13.13
C LEU A 106 3.79 7.86 -13.98
N SER A 107 4.46 8.99 -14.11
CA SER A 107 4.07 10.03 -15.07
C SER A 107 4.30 9.58 -16.50
N ASP A 108 3.57 10.17 -17.44
CA ASP A 108 3.76 9.90 -18.87
C ASP A 108 5.17 10.24 -19.33
N GLN A 109 5.80 11.25 -18.71
CA GLN A 109 7.17 11.65 -19.00
C GLN A 109 8.17 10.54 -18.68
N ILE A 110 8.11 9.94 -17.49
CA ILE A 110 9.07 8.90 -17.11
C ILE A 110 8.84 7.63 -17.95
N ILE A 111 7.57 7.29 -18.24
CA ILE A 111 7.22 6.17 -19.10
C ILE A 111 7.86 6.34 -20.48
N LYS A 112 7.68 7.51 -21.10
CA LYS A 112 8.22 7.83 -22.41
C LYS A 112 9.75 7.90 -22.38
N ASN A 113 10.33 8.67 -21.45
CA ASN A 113 11.76 8.93 -21.39
C ASN A 113 12.60 7.69 -21.06
N GLN A 114 12.02 6.74 -20.37
CA GLN A 114 12.67 5.47 -20.02
C GLN A 114 12.20 4.28 -20.85
N ASN A 115 11.27 4.51 -21.80
CA ASN A 115 10.69 3.47 -22.65
C ASN A 115 10.08 2.31 -21.83
N ILE A 116 9.34 2.67 -20.76
CA ILE A 116 8.74 1.71 -19.84
C ILE A 116 7.52 1.02 -20.46
N ASN A 117 7.48 -0.29 -20.41
CA ASN A 117 6.34 -1.08 -20.90
C ASN A 117 5.19 -1.10 -19.87
N SER A 118 4.22 -0.19 -20.02
CA SER A 118 3.05 -0.08 -19.12
C SER A 118 2.18 -1.34 -19.11
N SER A 119 2.08 -2.07 -20.24
CA SER A 119 1.31 -3.32 -20.28
C SER A 119 1.95 -4.41 -19.43
N LYS A 120 3.27 -4.46 -19.39
CA LYS A 120 4.01 -5.39 -18.53
C LYS A 120 3.79 -5.05 -17.04
N ILE A 121 3.86 -3.77 -16.67
CA ILE A 121 3.57 -3.34 -15.29
C ILE A 121 2.16 -3.78 -14.88
N LYS A 122 1.15 -3.53 -15.73
CA LYS A 122 -0.22 -3.95 -15.46
C LYS A 122 -0.34 -5.47 -15.27
N SER A 123 0.41 -6.26 -16.03
CA SER A 123 0.40 -7.72 -15.86
C SER A 123 1.02 -8.18 -14.54
N MET A 124 1.91 -7.38 -13.93
CA MET A 124 2.49 -7.67 -12.61
C MET A 124 1.48 -7.47 -11.47
N ALA A 125 0.45 -6.65 -11.64
CA ALA A 125 -0.58 -6.44 -10.61
C ALA A 125 -1.35 -7.72 -10.24
N ASN A 126 -1.36 -8.73 -11.11
CA ASN A 126 -2.01 -10.02 -10.87
C ASN A 126 -1.06 -11.08 -10.32
N LYS A 127 0.19 -10.72 -10.01
CA LYS A 127 1.19 -11.63 -9.47
C LYS A 127 1.39 -11.40 -7.98
N GLN A 128 1.74 -12.47 -7.26
CA GLN A 128 2.20 -12.34 -5.90
C GLN A 128 3.58 -11.66 -5.91
N LEU A 129 3.66 -10.49 -5.29
CA LEU A 129 4.86 -9.70 -5.14
C LEU A 129 5.32 -9.70 -3.67
N ASN A 130 6.55 -9.29 -3.43
CA ASN A 130 7.10 -9.09 -2.09
C ASN A 130 7.89 -7.77 -2.03
N HIS A 131 8.37 -7.39 -0.84
CA HIS A 131 9.10 -6.12 -0.65
C HIS A 131 10.42 -6.03 -1.43
N ASP A 132 10.99 -7.15 -1.90
CA ASP A 132 12.22 -7.13 -2.70
C ASP A 132 12.02 -6.36 -4.03
N TYR A 133 10.78 -6.29 -4.52
CA TYR A 133 10.48 -5.50 -5.72
C TYR A 133 10.68 -3.99 -5.52
N LEU A 134 10.56 -3.48 -4.30
CA LEU A 134 10.71 -2.05 -4.02
C LEU A 134 12.12 -1.53 -4.31
N PRO A 135 13.20 -2.04 -3.66
CA PRO A 135 14.55 -1.53 -3.89
C PRO A 135 15.01 -1.72 -5.33
N HIS A 136 14.71 -2.85 -5.96
CA HIS A 136 15.14 -3.11 -7.33
C HIS A 136 14.39 -2.26 -8.36
N THR A 137 13.11 -1.96 -8.14
CA THR A 137 12.35 -1.01 -8.97
C THR A 137 12.90 0.41 -8.82
N LEU A 138 13.23 0.84 -7.60
CA LEU A 138 13.83 2.16 -7.36
C LEU A 138 15.22 2.28 -8.01
N LEU A 139 16.09 1.29 -7.85
CA LEU A 139 17.39 1.28 -8.53
C LEU A 139 17.25 1.44 -10.05
N ASN A 140 16.26 0.77 -10.65
CA ASN A 140 15.99 0.87 -12.07
C ASN A 140 15.41 2.26 -12.47
N LEU A 141 14.43 2.77 -11.74
CA LEU A 141 13.84 4.09 -11.98
C LEU A 141 14.89 5.20 -11.92
N PHE A 142 15.83 5.13 -10.96
CA PHE A 142 16.93 6.09 -10.83
C PHE A 142 18.15 5.76 -11.70
N LYS A 143 18.10 4.66 -12.48
CA LYS A 143 19.22 4.19 -13.34
C LYS A 143 20.53 3.99 -12.56
N VAL A 144 20.41 3.56 -11.31
CA VAL A 144 21.57 3.28 -10.45
C VAL A 144 22.17 1.91 -10.86
N GLN A 145 23.44 1.93 -11.23
CA GLN A 145 24.20 0.72 -11.48
C GLN A 145 24.75 0.18 -10.16
N SER A 146 24.39 -1.06 -9.83
CA SER A 146 24.81 -1.69 -8.58
C SER A 146 24.89 -3.21 -8.76
N SER A 147 25.90 -3.84 -8.13
CA SER A 147 26.04 -5.30 -8.10
C SER A 147 24.90 -6.03 -7.37
N VAL A 148 24.14 -5.31 -6.51
CA VAL A 148 22.97 -5.88 -5.82
C VAL A 148 21.71 -5.83 -6.66
N TYR A 149 21.68 -5.10 -7.77
CA TYR A 149 20.50 -4.99 -8.62
C TYR A 149 20.14 -6.32 -9.27
N LYS A 150 18.88 -6.73 -9.13
CA LYS A 150 18.31 -7.92 -9.77
C LYS A 150 17.16 -7.50 -10.69
N LYS A 151 17.36 -7.68 -11.98
CA LYS A 151 16.41 -7.31 -13.02
C LYS A 151 15.02 -7.93 -12.83
N ASP A 152 14.96 -9.20 -12.39
CA ASP A 152 13.72 -9.95 -12.23
C ASP A 152 12.83 -9.42 -11.08
N PHE A 153 13.40 -8.65 -10.17
CA PHE A 153 12.69 -7.97 -9.09
C PHE A 153 12.32 -6.51 -9.39
N SER A 154 12.50 -6.05 -10.64
CA SER A 154 12.07 -4.71 -11.04
C SER A 154 10.74 -4.76 -11.79
N LEU A 155 9.75 -3.97 -11.32
CA LEU A 155 8.42 -3.89 -11.92
C LEU A 155 8.40 -3.22 -13.30
N ILE A 156 9.46 -2.48 -13.65
CA ILE A 156 9.51 -1.66 -14.88
C ILE A 156 10.43 -2.22 -15.96
N ASN A 157 10.83 -3.46 -15.83
CA ASN A 157 11.71 -4.12 -16.82
C ASN A 157 10.94 -4.69 -18.01
#